data_8c7700b104f8de2ad821ffb796b6b114
#
_entry.id   8c7700b104f8de2ad821ffb796b6b114
#
_cell.length_a   1.000
_cell.length_b   1.000
_cell.length_c   1.000
_cell.angle_alpha   90.00
_cell.angle_beta   90.00
_cell.angle_gamma   90.00
#
_symmetry.space_group_name_H-M   'P 1'
#
loop_
_entity.id
_entity.type
_entity.pdbx_description
1 polymer ?
#
loop_
_entity_poly.entity_id
_entity_poly.type
_entity_poly.pdbx_seq_one_letter_code
_entity_poly.pdbx_strand_id
1 'polypeptide(L)'
;MKAAFFNGSGQMVVSDHPDPVPGDYDAIIKVRATGICGSDLLMNNDKTEADELPAGHEVGGEIVEVGKKVNKTLIGQRVAIETIGQGRACESCWFCRSGQYRQCTNMAAPEGGGFAQYIKRKAIGCYQIDKNTSWAQSALVEPLAVSIHGARRGELKGGDKVVILGAGTIGLTAVVAAKQLGAGKVIITARHDQQAKMALNLGADIALNSDSPNTGEEILELTDGRGADLTIETVGGKNPATLVQAVEFTRMQGRISILGGFRTPLTFDWLKPLLKEQSIHFSSCYGVIDGK
;
A
#
# COMPACT_ATOMS: atom_id res chain seq x y z
N MET A 1 -11.95 6.76 -25.02
CA MET A 1 -12.35 6.88 -23.61
C MET A 1 -11.83 8.17 -22.98
N LYS A 2 -12.42 8.62 -21.85
CA LYS A 2 -11.82 9.71 -21.04
C LYS A 2 -10.81 9.14 -20.07
N ALA A 3 -9.69 9.86 -19.91
CA ALA A 3 -8.64 9.53 -18.95
C ALA A 3 -7.99 10.79 -18.38
N ALA A 4 -7.35 10.69 -17.21
CA ALA A 4 -6.70 11.81 -16.56
C ALA A 4 -5.17 11.61 -16.54
N PHE A 5 -4.46 12.67 -16.86
CA PHE A 5 -3.01 12.73 -17.07
C PHE A 5 -2.40 13.89 -16.30
N PHE A 6 -1.14 13.76 -15.95
CA PHE A 6 -0.34 14.91 -15.53
C PHE A 6 0.16 15.66 -16.77
N ASN A 7 -0.06 16.98 -16.80
CA ASN A 7 0.23 17.82 -17.98
C ASN A 7 1.64 18.43 -17.99
N GLY A 8 2.55 17.97 -17.16
CA GLY A 8 3.91 18.51 -17.05
C GLY A 8 4.04 19.83 -16.27
N SER A 9 2.92 20.51 -15.99
CA SER A 9 2.91 21.71 -15.13
C SER A 9 2.44 21.42 -13.69
N GLY A 10 2.36 20.14 -13.33
CA GLY A 10 1.92 19.73 -12.04
C GLY A 10 0.39 19.67 -11.86
N GLN A 11 -0.37 19.77 -12.93
CA GLN A 11 -1.83 19.68 -12.91
C GLN A 11 -2.32 18.38 -13.55
N MET A 12 -3.42 17.87 -13.06
CA MET A 12 -4.13 16.76 -13.68
C MET A 12 -5.19 17.29 -14.62
N VAL A 13 -5.17 16.82 -15.87
CA VAL A 13 -6.13 17.19 -16.91
C VAL A 13 -6.85 15.96 -17.43
N VAL A 14 -8.12 16.11 -17.76
CA VAL A 14 -8.93 15.06 -18.38
C VAL A 14 -8.97 15.28 -19.89
N SER A 15 -8.59 14.27 -20.64
CA SER A 15 -8.62 14.32 -22.11
C SER A 15 -9.08 13.00 -22.72
N ASP A 16 -9.24 12.99 -24.04
CA ASP A 16 -9.52 11.78 -24.80
C ASP A 16 -8.25 10.93 -24.93
N HIS A 17 -8.42 9.63 -24.75
CA HIS A 17 -7.39 8.62 -24.90
C HIS A 17 -7.96 7.44 -25.71
N PRO A 18 -7.17 6.76 -26.53
CA PRO A 18 -7.60 5.56 -27.24
C PRO A 18 -8.19 4.50 -26.29
N ASP A 19 -9.22 3.82 -26.70
CA ASP A 19 -9.73 2.68 -25.96
C ASP A 19 -8.70 1.55 -25.95
N PRO A 20 -8.49 0.86 -24.82
CA PRO A 20 -7.52 -0.23 -24.77
C PRO A 20 -8.02 -1.43 -25.56
N VAL A 21 -7.10 -2.10 -26.28
CA VAL A 21 -7.38 -3.34 -27.03
C VAL A 21 -6.67 -4.50 -26.33
N PRO A 22 -7.38 -5.63 -26.05
CA PRO A 22 -6.77 -6.75 -25.33
C PRO A 22 -5.81 -7.54 -26.22
N GLY A 23 -4.64 -7.86 -25.70
CA GLY A 23 -3.79 -8.94 -26.23
C GLY A 23 -4.33 -10.31 -25.85
N ASP A 24 -3.67 -11.38 -26.31
CA ASP A 24 -4.13 -12.76 -26.14
C ASP A 24 -4.46 -13.16 -24.70
N TYR A 25 -3.70 -12.65 -23.70
CA TYR A 25 -3.82 -12.99 -22.27
C TYR A 25 -4.38 -11.86 -21.41
N ASP A 26 -4.85 -10.78 -22.04
CA ASP A 26 -5.30 -9.58 -21.33
C ASP A 26 -6.80 -9.63 -21.02
N ALA A 27 -7.19 -8.83 -20.06
CA ALA A 27 -8.56 -8.41 -19.79
C ALA A 27 -8.66 -6.90 -19.94
N ILE A 28 -9.79 -6.42 -20.42
CA ILE A 28 -10.20 -5.01 -20.35
C ILE A 28 -11.17 -4.87 -19.20
N ILE A 29 -10.85 -3.95 -18.32
CA ILE A 29 -11.63 -3.71 -17.12
C ILE A 29 -12.26 -2.31 -17.21
N LYS A 30 -13.56 -2.26 -17.07
CA LYS A 30 -14.29 -1.01 -16.83
C LYS A 30 -14.02 -0.57 -15.40
N VAL A 31 -13.31 0.54 -15.25
CA VAL A 31 -13.01 1.09 -13.93
C VAL A 31 -14.30 1.56 -13.25
N ARG A 32 -14.52 1.13 -12.02
CA ARG A 32 -15.70 1.48 -11.22
C ARG A 32 -15.33 2.35 -10.02
N ALA A 33 -14.13 2.16 -9.50
CA ALA A 33 -13.54 3.02 -8.47
C ALA A 33 -12.02 2.99 -8.59
N THR A 34 -11.39 4.09 -8.26
CA THR A 34 -9.94 4.20 -8.12
C THR A 34 -9.61 5.08 -6.92
N GLY A 35 -8.63 4.67 -6.13
CA GLY A 35 -8.07 5.49 -5.05
C GLY A 35 -7.00 6.44 -5.56
N ILE A 36 -6.71 7.46 -4.77
CA ILE A 36 -5.60 8.40 -4.98
C ILE A 36 -4.55 8.10 -3.92
N CYS A 37 -3.42 7.57 -4.35
CA CYS A 37 -2.28 7.32 -3.47
C CYS A 37 -1.52 8.62 -3.18
N GLY A 38 -0.87 8.70 -2.02
CA GLY A 38 0.07 9.78 -1.74
C GLY A 38 1.19 9.91 -2.77
N SER A 39 1.56 8.81 -3.43
CA SER A 39 2.54 8.82 -4.52
C SER A 39 2.05 9.56 -5.77
N ASP A 40 0.76 9.51 -6.09
CA ASP A 40 0.18 10.24 -7.22
C ASP A 40 0.31 11.76 -6.99
N LEU A 41 0.08 12.23 -5.74
CA LEU A 41 0.22 13.63 -5.38
C LEU A 41 1.67 14.13 -5.46
N LEU A 42 2.63 13.27 -5.12
CA LEU A 42 4.05 13.61 -5.16
C LEU A 42 4.61 13.62 -6.59
N MET A 43 4.16 12.71 -7.43
CA MET A 43 4.53 12.70 -8.86
C MET A 43 4.11 13.98 -9.57
N ASN A 44 3.04 14.63 -9.11
CA ASN A 44 2.56 15.89 -9.63
C ASN A 44 3.53 17.07 -9.40
N ASN A 45 4.30 17.05 -8.32
CA ASN A 45 5.20 18.14 -7.94
C ASN A 45 6.59 18.06 -8.61
N ASP A 46 7.00 16.88 -9.07
CA ASP A 46 8.36 16.63 -9.57
C ASP A 46 8.43 16.49 -11.10
N LYS A 47 7.28 16.52 -11.81
CA LYS A 47 7.23 16.32 -13.26
C LYS A 47 7.33 17.63 -14.02
N THR A 48 8.29 17.66 -14.93
CA THR A 48 8.50 18.74 -15.92
C THR A 48 7.91 18.41 -17.28
N GLU A 49 7.50 17.16 -17.52
CA GLU A 49 6.95 16.66 -18.77
C GLU A 49 5.56 16.04 -18.56
N ALA A 50 4.69 16.16 -19.55
CA ALA A 50 3.37 15.52 -19.54
C ALA A 50 3.50 14.00 -19.60
N ASP A 51 2.63 13.29 -18.86
CA ASP A 51 2.51 11.85 -18.97
C ASP A 51 1.69 11.47 -20.20
N GLU A 52 2.16 10.47 -20.93
CA GLU A 52 1.39 9.89 -22.04
C GLU A 52 0.38 8.83 -21.57
N LEU A 53 0.46 8.39 -20.33
CA LEU A 53 -0.38 7.33 -19.77
C LEU A 53 -1.16 7.82 -18.56
N PRO A 54 -2.43 7.38 -18.39
CA PRO A 54 -3.21 7.67 -17.18
C PRO A 54 -2.52 7.15 -15.93
N ALA A 55 -2.58 7.92 -14.84
CA ALA A 55 -2.10 7.52 -13.53
C ALA A 55 -3.13 6.67 -12.76
N GLY A 56 -2.86 6.40 -11.48
CA GLY A 56 -3.74 5.65 -10.57
C GLY A 56 -3.46 4.15 -10.56
N HIS A 57 -3.27 3.59 -9.36
CA HIS A 57 -2.91 2.18 -9.18
C HIS A 57 -3.78 1.44 -8.14
N GLU A 58 -4.66 2.11 -7.46
CA GLU A 58 -5.62 1.54 -6.51
C GLU A 58 -6.97 1.35 -7.22
N VAL A 59 -7.17 0.21 -7.90
CA VAL A 59 -8.24 0.07 -8.89
C VAL A 59 -9.17 -1.09 -8.62
N GLY A 60 -10.48 -0.80 -8.61
CA GLY A 60 -11.55 -1.79 -8.64
C GLY A 60 -12.43 -1.62 -9.87
N GLY A 61 -12.86 -2.73 -10.47
CA GLY A 61 -13.65 -2.68 -11.70
C GLY A 61 -14.32 -3.99 -12.07
N GLU A 62 -14.81 -4.02 -13.27
CA GLU A 62 -15.53 -5.15 -13.87
C GLU A 62 -14.90 -5.52 -15.21
N ILE A 63 -14.61 -6.80 -15.40
CA ILE A 63 -14.06 -7.30 -16.67
C ILE A 63 -15.16 -7.22 -17.73
N VAL A 64 -14.89 -6.49 -18.81
CA VAL A 64 -15.85 -6.30 -19.92
C VAL A 64 -15.45 -7.00 -21.22
N GLU A 65 -14.15 -7.28 -21.37
CA GLU A 65 -13.61 -7.97 -22.53
C GLU A 65 -12.37 -8.78 -22.12
N VAL A 66 -12.08 -9.87 -22.83
CA VAL A 66 -10.89 -10.69 -22.61
C VAL A 66 -10.25 -11.12 -23.92
N GLY A 67 -8.95 -11.32 -23.89
CA GLY A 67 -8.16 -11.83 -25.00
C GLY A 67 -8.45 -13.29 -25.33
N LYS A 68 -7.97 -13.73 -26.50
CA LYS A 68 -8.32 -15.03 -27.11
C LYS A 68 -7.95 -16.25 -26.26
N LYS A 69 -6.92 -16.13 -25.41
CA LYS A 69 -6.41 -17.20 -24.55
C LYS A 69 -6.88 -17.09 -23.09
N VAL A 70 -7.77 -16.15 -22.80
CA VAL A 70 -8.36 -15.96 -21.48
C VAL A 70 -9.75 -16.60 -21.43
N ASN A 71 -10.08 -17.19 -20.28
CA ASN A 71 -11.40 -17.78 -20.07
C ASN A 71 -12.50 -16.71 -20.13
N LYS A 72 -13.42 -16.85 -21.06
CA LYS A 72 -14.56 -15.92 -21.26
C LYS A 72 -15.52 -15.84 -20.07
N THR A 73 -15.52 -16.83 -19.17
CA THR A 73 -16.32 -16.79 -17.95
C THR A 73 -15.89 -15.69 -16.96
N LEU A 74 -14.73 -15.06 -17.21
CA LEU A 74 -14.29 -13.90 -16.43
C LEU A 74 -15.05 -12.61 -16.78
N ILE A 75 -15.69 -12.54 -17.95
CA ILE A 75 -16.49 -11.38 -18.37
C ILE A 75 -17.65 -11.18 -17.38
N GLY A 76 -17.84 -9.96 -16.92
CA GLY A 76 -18.84 -9.59 -15.91
C GLY A 76 -18.36 -9.78 -14.46
N GLN A 77 -17.17 -10.36 -14.24
CA GLN A 77 -16.64 -10.51 -12.88
C GLN A 77 -16.14 -9.18 -12.32
N ARG A 78 -16.38 -9.01 -11.03
CA ARG A 78 -15.87 -7.89 -10.23
C ARG A 78 -14.46 -8.22 -9.77
N VAL A 79 -13.54 -7.28 -9.95
CA VAL A 79 -12.12 -7.50 -9.70
C VAL A 79 -11.47 -6.30 -9.00
N ALA A 80 -10.51 -6.59 -8.14
CA ALA A 80 -9.44 -5.68 -7.79
C ALA A 80 -8.25 -5.92 -8.73
N ILE A 81 -7.54 -4.87 -9.10
CA ILE A 81 -6.51 -4.94 -10.13
C ILE A 81 -5.14 -4.74 -9.56
N GLU A 82 -4.29 -5.69 -9.84
CA GLU A 82 -2.87 -5.57 -9.58
C GLU A 82 -2.22 -4.76 -10.70
N THR A 83 -1.68 -3.60 -10.37
CA THR A 83 -1.17 -2.63 -11.36
C THR A 83 0.35 -2.54 -11.41
N ILE A 84 1.06 -3.09 -10.43
CA ILE A 84 2.48 -2.83 -10.21
C ILE A 84 3.36 -4.07 -10.45
N GLY A 85 2.92 -5.25 -10.05
CA GLY A 85 3.72 -6.46 -10.00
C GLY A 85 3.29 -7.56 -10.96
N GLN A 86 2.46 -8.51 -10.53
CA GLN A 86 2.15 -9.74 -11.26
C GLN A 86 1.54 -9.50 -12.64
N GLY A 87 0.65 -8.53 -12.79
CA GLY A 87 0.03 -8.17 -14.06
C GLY A 87 1.00 -7.67 -15.13
N ARG A 88 2.25 -7.38 -14.78
CA ARG A 88 3.32 -6.92 -15.68
C ARG A 88 4.60 -7.76 -15.60
N ALA A 89 4.71 -8.63 -14.61
CA ALA A 89 5.89 -9.44 -14.37
C ALA A 89 6.14 -10.46 -15.48
N CYS A 90 7.39 -10.89 -15.66
CA CYS A 90 7.77 -11.87 -16.70
C CYS A 90 7.47 -13.33 -16.30
N GLU A 91 7.13 -13.59 -15.04
CA GLU A 91 6.80 -14.89 -14.46
C GLU A 91 7.93 -15.95 -14.51
N SER A 92 9.08 -15.63 -15.12
CA SER A 92 10.17 -16.58 -15.37
C SER A 92 11.47 -16.28 -14.63
N CYS A 93 11.74 -15.03 -14.23
CA CYS A 93 12.96 -14.69 -13.50
C CYS A 93 12.91 -15.21 -12.06
N TRP A 94 14.08 -15.19 -11.39
CA TRP A 94 14.20 -15.68 -10.02
C TRP A 94 13.23 -14.99 -9.05
N PHE A 95 13.09 -13.66 -9.15
CA PHE A 95 12.18 -12.91 -8.30
C PHE A 95 10.70 -13.30 -8.50
N CYS A 96 10.27 -13.48 -9.76
CA CYS A 96 8.91 -13.91 -10.04
C CYS A 96 8.62 -15.30 -9.48
N ARG A 97 9.57 -16.25 -9.64
CA ARG A 97 9.42 -17.60 -9.10
C ARG A 97 9.39 -17.66 -7.56
N SER A 98 9.97 -16.65 -6.90
CA SER A 98 9.91 -16.47 -5.44
C SER A 98 8.71 -15.62 -4.99
N GLY A 99 7.77 -15.26 -5.88
CA GLY A 99 6.61 -14.42 -5.53
C GLY A 99 6.90 -12.94 -5.38
N GLN A 100 8.12 -12.50 -5.69
CA GLN A 100 8.55 -11.10 -5.55
C GLN A 100 8.38 -10.35 -6.87
N TYR A 101 7.17 -10.30 -7.38
CA TYR A 101 6.86 -9.76 -8.70
C TYR A 101 7.29 -8.31 -8.89
N ARG A 102 7.22 -7.49 -7.83
CA ARG A 102 7.67 -6.09 -7.84
C ARG A 102 9.16 -5.96 -8.21
N GLN A 103 9.97 -6.95 -7.90
CA GLN A 103 11.41 -6.99 -8.16
C GLN A 103 11.76 -7.66 -9.49
N CYS A 104 10.77 -7.90 -10.35
CA CYS A 104 10.98 -8.54 -11.64
C CYS A 104 12.05 -7.80 -12.46
N THR A 105 13.07 -8.53 -12.93
CA THR A 105 14.17 -7.97 -13.73
C THR A 105 13.81 -7.73 -15.19
N ASN A 106 12.65 -8.23 -15.62
CA ASN A 106 12.16 -8.10 -17.00
C ASN A 106 10.66 -7.76 -16.97
N MET A 107 10.32 -6.67 -16.26
CA MET A 107 8.95 -6.20 -16.13
C MET A 107 8.51 -5.50 -17.41
N ALA A 108 7.30 -5.81 -17.88
CA ALA A 108 6.70 -5.14 -19.02
C ALA A 108 6.52 -3.62 -18.74
N ALA A 109 6.54 -2.82 -19.80
CA ALA A 109 6.28 -1.39 -19.72
C ALA A 109 4.92 -1.09 -19.08
N PRO A 110 4.74 0.06 -18.40
CA PRO A 110 3.43 0.50 -17.94
C PRO A 110 2.45 0.62 -19.11
N GLU A 111 1.17 0.31 -18.86
CA GLU A 111 0.08 0.40 -19.84
C GLU A 111 -1.02 1.37 -19.39
N GLY A 112 -0.67 2.33 -18.53
CA GLY A 112 -1.60 3.27 -17.90
C GLY A 112 -2.20 2.77 -16.59
N GLY A 113 -2.96 3.61 -15.92
CA GLY A 113 -3.57 3.37 -14.62
C GLY A 113 -5.08 3.59 -14.61
N GLY A 114 -5.63 3.57 -13.39
CA GLY A 114 -7.07 3.57 -13.14
C GLY A 114 -7.74 4.93 -13.23
N PHE A 115 -7.01 6.03 -13.42
CA PHE A 115 -7.63 7.34 -13.68
C PHE A 115 -8.13 7.42 -15.13
N ALA A 116 -8.82 6.37 -15.57
CA ALA A 116 -9.40 6.18 -16.90
C ALA A 116 -10.71 5.41 -16.82
N GLN A 117 -11.53 5.48 -17.88
CA GLN A 117 -12.77 4.72 -17.93
C GLN A 117 -12.53 3.22 -18.07
N TYR A 118 -11.45 2.84 -18.75
CA TYR A 118 -11.05 1.44 -18.95
C TYR A 118 -9.55 1.30 -18.74
N ILE A 119 -9.14 0.10 -18.29
CA ILE A 119 -7.73 -0.27 -18.11
C ILE A 119 -7.50 -1.67 -18.70
N LYS A 120 -6.37 -1.87 -19.35
CA LYS A 120 -5.90 -3.16 -19.82
C LYS A 120 -4.92 -3.77 -18.83
N ARG A 121 -5.10 -5.04 -18.49
CA ARG A 121 -4.15 -5.82 -17.67
C ARG A 121 -4.15 -7.28 -18.08
N LYS A 122 -3.04 -7.99 -17.87
CA LYS A 122 -3.06 -9.46 -17.94
C LYS A 122 -4.13 -9.99 -17.00
N ALA A 123 -4.91 -10.94 -17.46
CA ALA A 123 -6.01 -11.52 -16.67
C ALA A 123 -5.55 -12.09 -15.32
N ILE A 124 -4.31 -12.59 -15.24
CA ILE A 124 -3.69 -13.07 -13.98
C ILE A 124 -3.55 -11.98 -12.92
N GLY A 125 -3.49 -10.70 -13.31
CA GLY A 125 -3.46 -9.55 -12.40
C GLY A 125 -4.85 -9.04 -11.98
N CYS A 126 -5.92 -9.76 -12.33
CA CYS A 126 -7.29 -9.43 -11.99
C CYS A 126 -7.79 -10.38 -10.90
N TYR A 127 -7.87 -9.91 -9.67
CA TYR A 127 -8.31 -10.70 -8.53
C TYR A 127 -9.79 -10.54 -8.30
N GLN A 128 -10.53 -11.67 -8.43
CA GLN A 128 -11.97 -11.69 -8.20
C GLN A 128 -12.30 -11.27 -6.76
N ILE A 129 -13.31 -10.41 -6.62
CA ILE A 129 -13.83 -9.95 -5.33
C ILE A 129 -15.29 -10.37 -5.16
N ASP A 130 -15.73 -10.50 -3.92
CA ASP A 130 -17.12 -10.85 -3.61
C ASP A 130 -18.08 -9.79 -4.15
N LYS A 131 -19.24 -10.25 -4.66
CA LYS A 131 -20.28 -9.40 -5.24
C LYS A 131 -20.85 -8.36 -4.26
N ASN A 132 -20.78 -8.62 -2.96
CA ASN A 132 -21.25 -7.72 -1.92
C ASN A 132 -20.21 -6.65 -1.53
N THR A 133 -18.94 -6.78 -1.98
CA THR A 133 -17.91 -5.78 -1.80
C THR A 133 -18.27 -4.52 -2.60
N SER A 134 -18.31 -3.36 -1.98
CA SER A 134 -18.53 -2.10 -2.70
C SER A 134 -17.38 -1.78 -3.67
N TRP A 135 -17.64 -0.97 -4.68
CA TRP A 135 -16.58 -0.55 -5.61
C TRP A 135 -15.45 0.22 -4.91
N ALA A 136 -15.79 1.06 -3.93
CA ALA A 136 -14.78 1.76 -3.12
C ALA A 136 -13.89 0.78 -2.34
N GLN A 137 -14.50 -0.25 -1.73
CA GLN A 137 -13.73 -1.31 -1.04
C GLN A 137 -12.84 -2.10 -2.00
N SER A 138 -13.28 -2.31 -3.24
CA SER A 138 -12.44 -3.00 -4.23
C SER A 138 -11.17 -2.23 -4.59
N ALA A 139 -11.23 -0.91 -4.62
CA ALA A 139 -10.05 -0.07 -4.81
C ALA A 139 -9.09 -0.11 -3.61
N LEU A 140 -9.62 -0.33 -2.39
CA LEU A 140 -8.80 -0.46 -1.17
C LEU A 140 -8.05 -1.80 -1.04
N VAL A 141 -8.29 -2.77 -1.92
CA VAL A 141 -7.56 -4.05 -1.90
C VAL A 141 -6.06 -3.84 -2.11
N GLU A 142 -5.68 -2.92 -2.98
CA GLU A 142 -4.26 -2.59 -3.23
C GLU A 142 -3.57 -2.06 -1.97
N PRO A 143 -4.01 -0.94 -1.32
CA PRO A 143 -3.34 -0.45 -0.11
C PRO A 143 -3.43 -1.42 1.08
N LEU A 144 -4.47 -2.26 1.14
CA LEU A 144 -4.55 -3.34 2.14
C LEU A 144 -3.46 -4.39 1.89
N ALA A 145 -3.22 -4.77 0.63
CA ALA A 145 -2.14 -5.70 0.28
C ALA A 145 -0.76 -5.14 0.66
N VAL A 146 -0.52 -3.83 0.45
CA VAL A 146 0.69 -3.13 0.91
C VAL A 146 0.84 -3.27 2.42
N SER A 147 -0.22 -3.06 3.17
CA SER A 147 -0.20 -3.12 4.64
C SER A 147 0.00 -4.55 5.17
N ILE A 148 -0.65 -5.55 4.57
CA ILE A 148 -0.42 -6.97 4.91
C ILE A 148 1.03 -7.35 4.62
N HIS A 149 1.56 -6.95 3.48
CA HIS A 149 2.96 -7.21 3.13
C HIS A 149 3.90 -6.56 4.13
N GLY A 150 3.65 -5.29 4.49
CA GLY A 150 4.43 -4.58 5.50
C GLY A 150 4.41 -5.24 6.87
N ALA A 151 3.26 -5.68 7.35
CA ALA A 151 3.13 -6.40 8.62
C ALA A 151 3.90 -7.74 8.59
N ARG A 152 3.83 -8.49 7.48
CA ARG A 152 4.58 -9.74 7.29
C ARG A 152 6.09 -9.50 7.16
N ARG A 153 6.51 -8.48 6.41
CA ARG A 153 7.93 -8.08 6.32
C ARG A 153 8.49 -7.68 7.68
N GLY A 154 7.67 -7.03 8.52
CA GLY A 154 7.99 -6.74 9.91
C GLY A 154 7.87 -7.94 10.85
N GLU A 155 7.63 -9.14 10.30
CA GLU A 155 7.52 -10.39 11.06
C GLU A 155 6.50 -10.32 12.21
N LEU A 156 5.33 -9.71 11.96
CA LEU A 156 4.25 -9.65 12.94
C LEU A 156 3.91 -11.05 13.44
N LYS A 157 3.85 -11.21 14.75
CA LYS A 157 3.53 -12.47 15.44
C LYS A 157 2.22 -12.36 16.21
N GLY A 158 1.55 -13.49 16.39
CA GLY A 158 0.35 -13.55 17.24
C GLY A 158 0.64 -13.07 18.65
N GLY A 159 -0.20 -12.18 19.17
CA GLY A 159 -0.04 -11.58 20.49
C GLY A 159 0.84 -10.33 20.57
N ASP A 160 1.53 -9.93 19.48
CA ASP A 160 2.35 -8.73 19.46
C ASP A 160 1.56 -7.47 19.85
N LYS A 161 2.19 -6.57 20.59
CA LYS A 161 1.75 -5.19 20.76
C LYS A 161 2.32 -4.36 19.62
N VAL A 162 1.43 -3.87 18.77
CA VAL A 162 1.78 -3.16 17.54
C VAL A 162 1.49 -1.69 17.68
N VAL A 163 2.46 -0.83 17.35
CA VAL A 163 2.27 0.61 17.19
C VAL A 163 2.30 0.94 15.69
N ILE A 164 1.29 1.68 15.22
CA ILE A 164 1.21 2.16 13.84
C ILE A 164 1.36 3.68 13.86
N LEU A 165 2.37 4.18 13.16
CA LEU A 165 2.61 5.62 13.05
C LEU A 165 1.90 6.18 11.81
N GLY A 166 0.91 7.05 12.06
CA GLY A 166 0.09 7.70 11.04
C GLY A 166 -1.21 6.94 10.74
N ALA A 167 -2.29 7.70 10.58
CA ALA A 167 -3.63 7.21 10.29
C ALA A 167 -4.14 7.68 8.90
N GLY A 168 -3.25 7.68 7.91
CA GLY A 168 -3.61 7.75 6.48
C GLY A 168 -4.14 6.41 5.97
N THR A 169 -4.35 6.29 4.66
CA THR A 169 -4.87 5.06 4.04
C THR A 169 -4.05 3.83 4.43
N ILE A 170 -2.71 3.90 4.33
CA ILE A 170 -1.84 2.78 4.69
C ILE A 170 -1.90 2.48 6.19
N GLY A 171 -1.91 3.49 7.06
CA GLY A 171 -2.03 3.27 8.51
C GLY A 171 -3.37 2.63 8.91
N LEU A 172 -4.46 3.09 8.32
CA LEU A 172 -5.80 2.53 8.57
C LEU A 172 -5.92 1.08 8.07
N THR A 173 -5.38 0.79 6.88
CA THR A 173 -5.35 -0.60 6.37
C THR A 173 -4.35 -1.47 7.14
N ALA A 174 -3.27 -0.89 7.72
CA ALA A 174 -2.36 -1.60 8.61
C ALA A 174 -3.03 -2.00 9.94
N VAL A 175 -4.00 -1.23 10.45
CA VAL A 175 -4.83 -1.66 11.60
C VAL A 175 -5.55 -2.96 11.26
N VAL A 176 -6.25 -3.00 10.12
CA VAL A 176 -6.97 -4.20 9.66
C VAL A 176 -5.99 -5.37 9.48
N ALA A 177 -4.86 -5.14 8.81
CA ALA A 177 -3.85 -6.15 8.60
C ALA A 177 -3.29 -6.71 9.92
N ALA A 178 -2.93 -5.85 10.87
CA ALA A 178 -2.37 -6.26 12.16
C ALA A 178 -3.37 -7.10 12.97
N LYS A 179 -4.63 -6.68 13.04
CA LYS A 179 -5.68 -7.44 13.75
C LYS A 179 -5.92 -8.79 13.10
N GLN A 180 -6.02 -8.87 11.77
CA GLN A 180 -6.25 -10.13 11.03
C GLN A 180 -5.05 -11.08 11.12
N LEU A 181 -3.84 -10.57 11.27
CA LEU A 181 -2.63 -11.37 11.46
C LEU A 181 -2.39 -11.75 12.94
N GLY A 182 -3.29 -11.38 13.84
CA GLY A 182 -3.30 -11.85 15.22
C GLY A 182 -2.56 -10.96 16.23
N ALA A 183 -2.34 -9.67 15.92
CA ALA A 183 -1.82 -8.72 16.91
C ALA A 183 -2.66 -8.72 18.19
N GLY A 184 -2.01 -8.77 19.33
CA GLY A 184 -2.68 -8.77 20.65
C GLY A 184 -3.23 -7.40 21.03
N LYS A 185 -2.49 -6.33 20.67
CA LYS A 185 -2.92 -4.95 20.85
C LYS A 185 -2.44 -4.10 19.68
N VAL A 186 -3.30 -3.25 19.13
CA VAL A 186 -2.99 -2.30 18.06
C VAL A 186 -3.21 -0.88 18.54
N ILE A 187 -2.15 -0.10 18.61
CA ILE A 187 -2.12 1.32 18.96
C ILE A 187 -1.78 2.09 17.70
N ILE A 188 -2.53 3.13 17.37
CA ILE A 188 -2.25 3.96 16.19
C ILE A 188 -2.12 5.43 16.58
N THR A 189 -1.22 6.17 15.92
CA THR A 189 -1.15 7.62 16.08
C THR A 189 -1.93 8.31 14.96
N ALA A 190 -2.75 9.29 15.30
CA ALA A 190 -3.57 10.06 14.36
C ALA A 190 -3.47 11.55 14.66
N ARG A 191 -3.43 12.38 13.62
CA ARG A 191 -3.42 13.84 13.74
C ARG A 191 -4.82 14.42 13.87
N HIS A 192 -5.83 13.79 13.26
CA HIS A 192 -7.18 14.30 13.19
C HIS A 192 -8.17 13.33 13.83
N ASP A 193 -9.16 13.86 14.55
CA ASP A 193 -10.18 13.07 15.25
C ASP A 193 -10.95 12.11 14.33
N GLN A 194 -11.23 12.52 13.10
CA GLN A 194 -11.90 11.65 12.13
C GLN A 194 -11.06 10.41 11.77
N GLN A 195 -9.73 10.56 11.69
CA GLN A 195 -8.80 9.45 11.44
C GLN A 195 -8.74 8.53 12.67
N ALA A 196 -8.66 9.10 13.86
CA ALA A 196 -8.69 8.35 15.12
C ALA A 196 -9.96 7.52 15.26
N LYS A 197 -11.14 8.13 15.02
CA LYS A 197 -12.43 7.43 15.03
C LYS A 197 -12.48 6.31 13.98
N MET A 198 -11.98 6.56 12.77
CA MET A 198 -11.93 5.53 11.73
C MET A 198 -11.03 4.36 12.13
N ALA A 199 -9.86 4.63 12.71
CA ALA A 199 -8.95 3.60 13.18
C ALA A 199 -9.59 2.69 14.24
N LEU A 200 -10.29 3.28 15.21
CA LEU A 200 -11.04 2.52 16.23
C LEU A 200 -12.15 1.66 15.61
N ASN A 201 -12.89 2.21 14.64
CA ASN A 201 -13.92 1.47 13.91
C ASN A 201 -13.35 0.29 13.10
N LEU A 202 -12.10 0.40 12.63
CA LEU A 202 -11.39 -0.65 11.90
C LEU A 202 -10.71 -1.68 12.82
N GLY A 203 -10.79 -1.49 14.14
CA GLY A 203 -10.32 -2.45 15.13
C GLY A 203 -9.04 -2.06 15.85
N ALA A 204 -8.53 -0.83 15.73
CA ALA A 204 -7.49 -0.35 16.62
C ALA A 204 -8.02 -0.35 18.07
N ASP A 205 -7.19 -0.81 19.01
CA ASP A 205 -7.56 -0.82 20.43
C ASP A 205 -7.47 0.59 21.02
N ILE A 206 -6.52 1.38 20.54
CA ILE A 206 -6.25 2.74 21.02
C ILE A 206 -5.79 3.62 19.85
N ALA A 207 -6.30 4.85 19.80
CA ALA A 207 -5.83 5.90 18.90
C ALA A 207 -5.31 7.08 19.72
N LEU A 208 -4.02 7.40 19.56
CA LEU A 208 -3.34 8.49 20.27
C LEU A 208 -3.18 9.71 19.34
N ASN A 209 -3.14 10.89 19.91
CA ASN A 209 -2.86 12.10 19.14
C ASN A 209 -1.35 12.15 18.80
N SER A 210 -1.02 12.17 17.49
CA SER A 210 0.38 12.23 17.04
C SER A 210 1.13 13.48 17.45
N ASP A 211 0.42 14.56 17.73
CA ASP A 211 1.00 15.86 18.07
C ASP A 211 1.09 16.09 19.61
N SER A 212 0.62 15.11 20.41
CA SER A 212 0.75 15.17 21.88
C SER A 212 2.21 14.93 22.31
N PRO A 213 2.75 15.75 23.21
CA PRO A 213 4.08 15.52 23.76
C PRO A 213 4.17 14.24 24.61
N ASN A 214 3.05 13.73 25.09
CA ASN A 214 2.98 12.58 25.99
C ASN A 214 2.80 11.23 25.24
N THR A 215 2.68 11.27 23.91
CA THR A 215 2.43 10.06 23.10
C THR A 215 3.42 8.91 23.40
N GLY A 216 4.69 9.26 23.62
CA GLY A 216 5.72 8.25 23.95
C GLY A 216 5.50 7.61 25.32
N GLU A 217 5.14 8.38 26.33
CA GLU A 217 4.84 7.89 27.69
C GLU A 217 3.59 7.01 27.68
N GLU A 218 2.54 7.45 27.00
CA GLU A 218 1.31 6.68 26.83
C GLU A 218 1.56 5.32 26.13
N ILE A 219 2.41 5.30 25.08
CA ILE A 219 2.80 4.04 24.41
C ILE A 219 3.55 3.13 25.39
N LEU A 220 4.46 3.64 26.19
CA LEU A 220 5.17 2.85 27.19
C LEU A 220 4.21 2.23 28.22
N GLU A 221 3.28 3.01 28.76
CA GLU A 221 2.25 2.50 29.68
C GLU A 221 1.41 1.39 29.05
N LEU A 222 0.96 1.61 27.82
CA LEU A 222 0.15 0.65 27.06
C LEU A 222 0.90 -0.63 26.66
N THR A 223 2.23 -0.60 26.75
CA THR A 223 3.13 -1.70 26.40
C THR A 223 3.92 -2.25 27.59
N ASP A 224 3.39 -2.10 28.79
CA ASP A 224 3.97 -2.58 30.06
C ASP A 224 5.36 -2.03 30.33
N GLY A 225 5.62 -0.78 29.96
CA GLY A 225 6.90 -0.09 30.15
C GLY A 225 8.02 -0.52 29.18
N ARG A 226 7.76 -1.46 28.26
CA ARG A 226 8.79 -2.04 27.39
C ARG A 226 8.89 -1.41 26.01
N GLY A 227 7.81 -0.89 25.49
CA GLY A 227 7.63 -0.47 24.11
C GLY A 227 6.96 -1.56 23.25
N ALA A 228 6.67 -1.22 22.00
CA ALA A 228 6.01 -2.10 21.03
C ALA A 228 6.89 -3.28 20.61
N ASP A 229 6.28 -4.43 20.37
CA ASP A 229 6.94 -5.58 19.74
C ASP A 229 7.25 -5.30 18.27
N LEU A 230 6.32 -4.61 17.59
CA LEU A 230 6.46 -4.15 16.21
C LEU A 230 5.94 -2.72 16.08
N THR A 231 6.72 -1.85 15.47
CA THR A 231 6.23 -0.54 15.01
C THR A 231 6.16 -0.53 13.49
N ILE A 232 5.00 -0.12 12.94
CA ILE A 232 4.77 0.04 11.50
C ILE A 232 4.75 1.53 11.19
N GLU A 233 5.73 2.00 10.43
CA GLU A 233 5.86 3.39 10.00
C GLU A 233 5.18 3.57 8.65
N THR A 234 4.16 4.44 8.56
CA THR A 234 3.33 4.62 7.36
C THR A 234 3.27 6.06 6.85
N VAL A 235 4.02 6.97 7.47
CA VAL A 235 3.97 8.41 7.14
C VAL A 235 4.99 8.79 6.08
N GLY A 236 6.26 8.38 6.27
CA GLY A 236 7.34 8.80 5.39
C GLY A 236 7.58 10.31 5.40
N GLY A 237 7.98 10.86 4.27
CA GLY A 237 8.08 12.31 4.09
C GLY A 237 9.49 12.85 3.95
N LYS A 238 9.69 14.13 4.33
CA LYS A 238 10.94 14.87 4.10
C LYS A 238 11.83 14.98 5.35
N ASN A 239 11.36 14.53 6.51
CA ASN A 239 12.12 14.56 7.76
C ASN A 239 12.06 13.21 8.48
N PRO A 240 13.02 12.90 9.38
CA PRO A 240 13.10 11.61 10.04
C PRO A 240 12.21 11.46 11.29
N ALA A 241 11.31 12.38 11.58
CA ALA A 241 10.59 12.41 12.87
C ALA A 241 9.90 11.06 13.18
N THR A 242 9.19 10.48 12.23
CA THR A 242 8.52 9.20 12.43
C THR A 242 9.47 8.00 12.46
N LEU A 243 10.65 8.09 11.84
CA LEU A 243 11.72 7.09 12.03
C LEU A 243 12.29 7.14 13.44
N VAL A 244 12.53 8.34 13.98
CA VAL A 244 12.96 8.54 15.37
C VAL A 244 11.91 7.96 16.31
N GLN A 245 10.64 8.32 16.13
CA GLN A 245 9.53 7.78 16.92
C GLN A 245 9.46 6.25 16.82
N ALA A 246 9.62 5.67 15.63
CA ALA A 246 9.61 4.22 15.46
C ALA A 246 10.69 3.54 16.30
N VAL A 247 11.91 4.07 16.32
CA VAL A 247 13.00 3.56 17.17
C VAL A 247 12.69 3.73 18.65
N GLU A 248 12.13 4.87 19.05
CA GLU A 248 11.81 5.17 20.44
C GLU A 248 10.72 4.26 21.00
N PHE A 249 9.63 4.14 20.26
CA PHE A 249 8.43 3.39 20.68
C PHE A 249 8.59 1.88 20.60
N THR A 250 9.55 1.38 19.81
CA THR A 250 9.86 -0.05 19.70
C THR A 250 10.76 -0.50 20.85
N ARG A 251 10.44 -1.61 21.49
CA ARG A 251 11.23 -2.18 22.58
C ARG A 251 12.64 -2.61 22.15
N MET A 252 13.49 -2.97 23.11
CA MET A 252 14.74 -3.68 22.85
C MET A 252 14.42 -4.99 22.12
N GLN A 253 15.26 -5.33 21.12
CA GLN A 253 15.07 -6.49 20.23
C GLN A 253 13.70 -6.54 19.54
N GLY A 254 13.03 -5.39 19.43
CA GLY A 254 11.77 -5.24 18.70
C GLY A 254 12.02 -5.04 17.21
N ARG A 255 10.93 -4.94 16.45
CA ARG A 255 10.95 -4.88 14.99
C ARG A 255 10.28 -3.58 14.52
N ILE A 256 10.82 -3.02 13.45
CA ILE A 256 10.29 -1.82 12.80
C ILE A 256 10.03 -2.17 11.33
N SER A 257 8.83 -1.96 10.84
CA SER A 257 8.49 -2.09 9.42
C SER A 257 8.22 -0.70 8.84
N ILE A 258 8.99 -0.33 7.81
CA ILE A 258 8.91 0.97 7.16
C ILE A 258 8.19 0.82 5.82
N LEU A 259 7.00 1.41 5.72
CA LEU A 259 6.18 1.48 4.52
C LEU A 259 6.15 2.90 3.95
N GLY A 260 6.38 3.89 4.81
CA GLY A 260 6.42 5.30 4.42
C GLY A 260 7.58 5.59 3.47
N GLY A 261 7.32 6.34 2.41
CA GLY A 261 8.35 6.74 1.45
C GLY A 261 9.15 7.96 1.93
N PHE A 262 10.43 7.78 2.23
CA PHE A 262 11.37 8.87 2.48
C PHE A 262 12.16 9.15 1.19
N ARG A 263 11.86 10.26 0.53
CA ARG A 263 12.37 10.56 -0.82
C ARG A 263 13.58 11.49 -0.87
N THR A 264 14.01 11.99 0.28
CA THR A 264 15.19 12.84 0.41
C THR A 264 16.22 12.16 1.31
N PRO A 265 17.53 12.39 1.12
CA PRO A 265 18.53 11.94 2.09
C PRO A 265 18.19 12.47 3.48
N LEU A 266 18.24 11.61 4.48
CA LEU A 266 17.92 11.93 5.86
C LEU A 266 19.13 11.68 6.75
N THR A 267 19.38 12.59 7.70
CA THR A 267 20.27 12.31 8.82
C THR A 267 19.49 11.58 9.90
N PHE A 268 20.00 10.44 10.33
CA PHE A 268 19.38 9.58 11.33
C PHE A 268 20.44 9.00 12.28
N ASP A 269 20.15 8.98 13.57
CA ASP A 269 21.02 8.39 14.59
C ASP A 269 20.89 6.86 14.60
N TRP A 270 21.84 6.18 13.99
CA TRP A 270 21.90 4.71 13.91
C TRP A 270 22.41 4.05 15.19
N LEU A 271 22.98 4.80 16.14
CA LEU A 271 23.48 4.23 17.40
C LEU A 271 22.34 3.74 18.28
N LYS A 272 21.23 4.47 18.32
CA LYS A 272 20.08 4.13 19.17
C LYS A 272 19.43 2.77 18.79
N PRO A 273 19.07 2.50 17.54
CA PRO A 273 18.55 1.18 17.17
C PRO A 273 19.61 0.08 17.28
N LEU A 274 20.91 0.37 17.08
CA LEU A 274 21.99 -0.59 17.32
C LEU A 274 22.04 -1.02 18.80
N LEU A 275 22.04 -0.05 19.74
CA LEU A 275 22.07 -0.36 21.17
C LEU A 275 20.80 -1.06 21.67
N LYS A 276 19.67 -0.85 21.00
CA LYS A 276 18.41 -1.55 21.27
C LYS A 276 18.33 -2.91 20.54
N GLU A 277 19.30 -3.27 19.72
CA GLU A 277 19.32 -4.49 18.87
C GLU A 277 18.02 -4.64 18.05
N GLN A 278 17.49 -3.53 17.52
CA GLN A 278 16.25 -3.54 16.75
C GLN A 278 16.46 -4.02 15.32
N SER A 279 15.49 -4.76 14.78
CA SER A 279 15.45 -5.11 13.36
C SER A 279 14.63 -4.08 12.60
N ILE A 280 15.17 -3.56 11.48
CA ILE A 280 14.49 -2.61 10.62
C ILE A 280 14.25 -3.25 9.26
N HIS A 281 12.99 -3.37 8.86
CA HIS A 281 12.54 -3.98 7.63
C HIS A 281 11.93 -2.91 6.72
N PHE A 282 12.38 -2.82 5.49
CA PHE A 282 11.74 -2.00 4.46
C PHE A 282 10.74 -2.83 3.68
N SER A 283 9.56 -2.26 3.44
CA SER A 283 8.49 -2.88 2.67
C SER A 283 8.10 -1.99 1.50
N SER A 284 8.10 -2.54 0.30
CA SER A 284 7.71 -1.82 -0.92
C SER A 284 6.63 -2.60 -1.66
N CYS A 285 5.50 -1.96 -1.88
CA CYS A 285 4.35 -2.57 -2.54
C CYS A 285 3.91 -3.86 -1.83
N TYR A 286 3.78 -4.95 -2.57
CA TYR A 286 3.35 -6.25 -2.08
C TYR A 286 4.03 -7.39 -2.84
N GLY A 287 3.89 -8.59 -2.32
CA GLY A 287 4.44 -9.81 -2.88
C GLY A 287 3.97 -11.01 -2.08
N VAL A 288 4.36 -12.19 -2.52
CA VAL A 288 4.07 -13.44 -1.82
C VAL A 288 5.17 -13.68 -0.79
N ILE A 289 4.81 -13.99 0.44
CA ILE A 289 5.69 -14.42 1.52
C ILE A 289 5.19 -15.79 1.98
N ASP A 290 6.09 -16.77 2.06
CA ASP A 290 5.77 -18.15 2.47
C ASP A 290 4.61 -18.77 1.67
N GLY A 291 4.57 -18.51 0.36
CA GLY A 291 3.57 -19.05 -0.55
C GLY A 291 2.16 -18.44 -0.40
N LYS A 292 2.05 -17.33 0.31
CA LYS A 292 0.76 -16.65 0.59
C LYS A 292 0.83 -15.16 0.26
#